data_84a93eb3be379692b497771b8f885b5c
#
_entry.id   84a93eb3be379692b497771b8f885b5c
#
_cell.length_a   1.000
_cell.length_b   1.000
_cell.length_c   1.000
_cell.angle_alpha   90.00
_cell.angle_beta   90.00
_cell.angle_gamma   90.00
#
_symmetry.space_group_name_H-M   'P 1'
#
loop_
_entity.id
_entity.type
_entity.pdbx_description
1 polymer ?
#
loop_
_entity_poly.entity_id
_entity_poly.type
_entity_poly.pdbx_seq_one_letter_code
_entity_poly.pdbx_strand_id
1 'polypeptide(L)'
;MSNKSAAKIHLRSYDDLFGVGKPTGSDSDQVVEVLLTDLLPFKNHPFRVTDDEKMAELAESVRKYGVLTPGIVRPCPGRGYELIAGHRRKRASELAGNTTMPVFIRNCTDDEAVVFMVDSNFQRENILPSEKARAYAMKYEALKHQGAKKEKDTAQEVGESTGDSARTVQRYIRLACLTEKLLAYVDQGKILLVAGEKLSYLTQEEQGWVAEAVADGSAFPTAVQAAQMKNLKNDGTLTEKKVREILAGKKHSRLSLTLPERRIRDYFPDGYTKEQMEEVIYSLLTKWKNGEKEEA
;
A
#
# COMPACT_ATOMS: atom_id res chain seq x y z
N MET A 1 -31.72 26.65 -3.14
CA MET A 1 -30.77 25.65 -3.70
C MET A 1 -30.23 24.82 -2.55
N SER A 2 -30.71 23.58 -2.44
CA SER A 2 -30.50 22.71 -1.30
C SER A 2 -29.16 21.98 -1.43
N ASN A 3 -28.29 22.13 -0.44
CA ASN A 3 -26.99 21.46 -0.32
C ASN A 3 -27.20 19.96 -0.05
N LYS A 4 -27.18 19.14 -1.09
CA LYS A 4 -27.11 17.68 -1.00
C LYS A 4 -25.65 17.24 -1.07
N SER A 5 -24.96 17.20 0.06
CA SER A 5 -23.69 16.45 0.18
C SER A 5 -23.32 16.28 1.64
N ALA A 6 -24.08 15.49 2.35
CA ALA A 6 -23.62 14.79 3.55
C ALA A 6 -24.21 13.38 3.46
N ALA A 7 -23.64 12.55 2.58
CA ALA A 7 -23.87 11.11 2.65
C ALA A 7 -23.27 10.65 3.99
N LYS A 8 -24.13 10.20 4.90
CA LYS A 8 -23.80 9.63 6.18
C LYS A 8 -22.77 8.51 5.95
N ILE A 9 -21.55 8.73 6.40
CA ILE A 9 -20.58 7.66 6.60
C ILE A 9 -21.18 6.80 7.71
N HIS A 10 -21.84 5.71 7.36
CA HIS A 10 -22.19 4.67 8.31
C HIS A 10 -20.89 3.97 8.68
N LEU A 11 -20.28 4.41 9.79
CA LEU A 11 -19.32 3.60 10.52
C LEU A 11 -20.10 2.34 10.92
N ARG A 12 -19.83 1.24 10.24
CA ARG A 12 -20.34 -0.07 10.66
C ARG A 12 -19.75 -0.35 12.02
N SER A 13 -20.61 -0.48 13.04
CA SER A 13 -20.21 -0.91 14.36
C SER A 13 -19.50 -2.28 14.27
N TYR A 14 -18.62 -2.55 15.22
CA TYR A 14 -18.05 -3.89 15.41
C TYR A 14 -19.16 -4.96 15.39
N ASP A 15 -20.32 -4.65 15.97
CA ASP A 15 -21.50 -5.50 16.02
C ASP A 15 -22.16 -5.69 14.64
N ASP A 16 -22.13 -4.69 13.77
CA ASP A 16 -22.63 -4.79 12.38
C ASP A 16 -21.70 -5.63 11.49
N LEU A 17 -20.39 -5.56 11.71
CA LEU A 17 -19.38 -6.34 10.99
C LEU A 17 -19.41 -7.82 11.40
N PHE A 18 -19.70 -8.10 12.67
CA PHE A 18 -19.63 -9.45 13.23
C PHE A 18 -21.00 -10.06 13.55
N GLY A 19 -22.09 -9.37 13.24
CA GLY A 19 -23.46 -9.89 13.41
C GLY A 19 -23.88 -10.07 14.88
N VAL A 20 -23.18 -9.45 15.83
CA VAL A 20 -23.45 -9.57 17.27
C VAL A 20 -24.74 -8.83 17.71
N GLY A 21 -25.37 -8.05 16.81
CA GLY A 21 -26.52 -7.19 17.12
C GLY A 21 -27.90 -7.71 16.70
N LYS A 22 -28.05 -8.89 16.09
CA LYS A 22 -29.37 -9.46 15.75
C LYS A 22 -29.47 -10.88 16.33
N PRO A 23 -30.41 -11.14 17.25
CA PRO A 23 -30.71 -12.49 17.70
C PRO A 23 -31.49 -13.22 16.60
N THR A 24 -30.81 -13.71 15.59
CA THR A 24 -31.31 -14.77 14.74
C THR A 24 -30.82 -16.06 15.37
N GLY A 25 -31.71 -16.79 16.00
CA GLY A 25 -31.47 -18.00 16.78
C GLY A 25 -30.74 -19.11 15.98
N SER A 26 -29.44 -18.98 15.88
CA SER A 26 -28.55 -20.05 15.45
C SER A 26 -27.44 -20.18 16.48
N ASP A 27 -27.05 -21.42 16.76
CA ASP A 27 -26.05 -21.90 17.74
C ASP A 27 -24.65 -21.22 17.66
N SER A 28 -24.48 -20.22 16.82
CA SER A 28 -23.20 -19.60 16.45
C SER A 28 -22.70 -18.47 17.36
N ASP A 29 -23.47 -18.08 18.38
CA ASP A 29 -23.14 -16.94 19.27
C ASP A 29 -22.58 -17.38 20.64
N GLN A 30 -22.31 -18.67 20.85
CA GLN A 30 -21.72 -19.14 22.09
C GLN A 30 -20.18 -18.97 22.07
N VAL A 31 -19.67 -18.38 23.17
CA VAL A 31 -18.25 -18.32 23.43
C VAL A 31 -17.79 -19.71 23.91
N VAL A 32 -16.78 -20.25 23.24
CA VAL A 32 -16.22 -21.57 23.56
C VAL A 32 -14.74 -21.40 23.91
N GLU A 33 -14.31 -22.09 24.99
CA GLU A 33 -12.89 -22.16 25.32
C GLU A 33 -12.21 -23.24 24.43
N VAL A 34 -11.21 -22.80 23.66
CA VAL A 34 -10.45 -23.65 22.75
C VAL A 34 -8.98 -23.68 23.16
N LEU A 35 -8.36 -24.86 23.09
CA LEU A 35 -6.91 -25.01 23.34
C LEU A 35 -6.10 -24.14 22.36
N LEU A 36 -5.09 -23.44 22.85
CA LEU A 36 -4.21 -22.63 22.01
C LEU A 36 -3.47 -23.47 20.95
N THR A 37 -3.23 -24.74 21.23
CA THR A 37 -2.63 -25.71 20.30
C THR A 37 -3.54 -26.04 19.11
N ASP A 38 -4.86 -25.93 19.29
CA ASP A 38 -5.86 -26.24 18.27
C ASP A 38 -6.20 -25.02 17.42
N LEU A 39 -5.67 -23.83 17.79
CA LEU A 39 -5.82 -22.60 17.06
C LEU A 39 -4.70 -22.44 16.02
N LEU A 40 -5.00 -22.76 14.78
CA LEU A 40 -4.08 -22.61 13.66
C LEU A 40 -4.02 -21.17 13.19
N PRO A 41 -2.84 -20.67 12.78
CA PRO A 41 -2.75 -19.34 12.19
C PRO A 41 -3.48 -19.29 10.84
N PHE A 42 -4.06 -18.13 10.51
CA PHE A 42 -4.65 -17.89 9.19
C PHE A 42 -3.60 -18.05 8.08
N LYS A 43 -3.95 -18.78 7.04
CA LYS A 43 -3.04 -19.01 5.90
C LYS A 43 -2.66 -17.68 5.23
N ASN A 44 -1.36 -17.44 5.09
CA ASN A 44 -0.82 -16.21 4.48
C ASN A 44 -1.28 -14.91 5.18
N HIS A 45 -1.44 -14.95 6.50
CA HIS A 45 -1.85 -13.76 7.29
C HIS A 45 -0.94 -12.56 7.01
N PRO A 46 -1.45 -11.44 6.47
CA PRO A 46 -0.61 -10.33 6.00
C PRO A 46 -0.07 -9.47 7.13
N PHE A 47 -0.71 -9.47 8.30
CA PHE A 47 -0.38 -8.62 9.44
C PHE A 47 0.55 -9.32 10.40
N ARG A 48 1.65 -8.65 10.76
CA ARG A 48 2.64 -9.19 11.68
C ARG A 48 2.12 -9.17 13.11
N VAL A 49 2.48 -10.20 13.86
CA VAL A 49 2.35 -10.23 15.32
C VAL A 49 3.76 -10.11 15.89
N THR A 50 4.05 -8.96 16.49
CA THR A 50 5.36 -8.66 17.08
C THR A 50 5.25 -8.68 18.60
N ASP A 51 6.30 -9.19 19.25
CA ASP A 51 6.44 -9.16 20.69
C ASP A 51 7.07 -7.81 21.11
N ASP A 52 6.29 -6.73 20.92
CA ASP A 52 6.62 -5.36 21.29
C ASP A 52 6.14 -5.03 22.73
N GLU A 53 6.43 -3.82 23.20
CA GLU A 53 6.00 -3.34 24.52
C GLU A 53 4.46 -3.42 24.70
N LYS A 54 3.68 -3.07 23.65
CA LYS A 54 2.23 -3.21 23.66
C LYS A 54 1.77 -4.68 23.74
N MET A 55 2.57 -5.64 23.28
CA MET A 55 2.29 -7.06 23.45
C MET A 55 2.56 -7.49 24.89
N ALA A 56 3.61 -6.99 25.53
CA ALA A 56 3.89 -7.27 26.93
C ALA A 56 2.76 -6.72 27.84
N GLU A 57 2.29 -5.50 27.60
CA GLU A 57 1.14 -4.92 28.31
C GLU A 57 -0.13 -5.77 28.09
N LEU A 58 -0.39 -6.22 26.87
CA LEU A 58 -1.53 -7.09 26.58
C LEU A 58 -1.42 -8.43 27.29
N ALA A 59 -0.23 -9.05 27.32
CA ALA A 59 0.00 -10.30 28.04
C ALA A 59 -0.21 -10.15 29.54
N GLU A 60 0.21 -9.04 30.14
CA GLU A 60 -0.03 -8.74 31.55
C GLU A 60 -1.52 -8.56 31.85
N SER A 61 -2.25 -7.85 30.97
CA SER A 61 -3.69 -7.70 31.06
C SER A 61 -4.40 -9.06 30.96
N VAL A 62 -3.99 -9.88 30.01
CA VAL A 62 -4.55 -11.25 29.83
C VAL A 62 -4.25 -12.13 31.05
N ARG A 63 -3.06 -12.02 31.65
CA ARG A 63 -2.72 -12.76 32.88
C ARG A 63 -3.63 -12.38 34.05
N LYS A 64 -3.98 -11.09 34.17
CA LYS A 64 -4.75 -10.56 35.28
C LYS A 64 -6.26 -10.74 35.11
N TYR A 65 -6.77 -10.55 33.89
CA TYR A 65 -8.21 -10.46 33.63
C TYR A 65 -8.72 -11.53 32.64
N GLY A 66 -7.85 -12.34 32.07
CA GLY A 66 -8.19 -13.22 30.96
C GLY A 66 -8.36 -12.47 29.63
N VAL A 67 -8.80 -13.17 28.62
CA VAL A 67 -9.13 -12.59 27.32
C VAL A 67 -10.56 -12.05 27.34
N LEU A 68 -10.72 -10.73 27.49
CA LEU A 68 -12.03 -10.09 27.63
C LEU A 68 -12.85 -10.11 26.33
N THR A 69 -12.21 -10.03 25.18
CA THR A 69 -12.88 -10.08 23.88
C THR A 69 -12.50 -11.39 23.20
N PRO A 70 -13.44 -12.30 22.91
CA PRO A 70 -13.14 -13.57 22.28
C PRO A 70 -12.53 -13.43 20.90
N GLY A 71 -11.70 -14.42 20.49
CA GLY A 71 -11.24 -14.53 19.11
C GLY A 71 -12.36 -14.99 18.18
N ILE A 72 -12.13 -14.94 16.87
CA ILE A 72 -13.03 -15.49 15.86
C ILE A 72 -12.28 -16.58 15.13
N VAL A 73 -12.88 -17.76 15.04
CA VAL A 73 -12.30 -18.93 14.41
C VAL A 73 -13.29 -19.59 13.47
N ARG A 74 -12.79 -20.37 12.52
CA ARG A 74 -13.61 -21.30 11.74
C ARG A 74 -13.11 -22.74 11.90
N PRO A 75 -14.00 -23.75 11.79
CA PRO A 75 -13.58 -25.15 11.83
C PRO A 75 -12.63 -25.47 10.67
N CYS A 76 -11.54 -26.18 10.98
CA CYS A 76 -10.61 -26.73 10.00
C CYS A 76 -10.67 -28.27 10.12
N PRO A 77 -11.36 -28.97 9.21
CA PRO A 77 -11.62 -30.42 9.34
C PRO A 77 -10.34 -31.22 9.60
N GLY A 78 -10.33 -32.00 10.70
CA GLY A 78 -9.21 -32.86 11.09
C GLY A 78 -7.99 -32.13 11.69
N ARG A 79 -8.05 -30.80 11.89
CA ARG A 79 -6.90 -30.02 12.38
C ARG A 79 -7.22 -28.98 13.48
N GLY A 80 -8.47 -28.90 13.97
CA GLY A 80 -8.87 -27.88 14.93
C GLY A 80 -9.53 -26.65 14.28
N TYR A 81 -9.09 -25.45 14.61
CA TYR A 81 -9.73 -24.21 14.19
C TYR A 81 -8.72 -23.26 13.56
N GLU A 82 -9.07 -22.63 12.44
CA GLU A 82 -8.28 -21.54 11.85
C GLU A 82 -8.70 -20.20 12.46
N LEU A 83 -7.73 -19.44 12.96
CA LEU A 83 -7.95 -18.18 13.64
C LEU A 83 -8.11 -17.05 12.62
N ILE A 84 -9.33 -16.51 12.48
CA ILE A 84 -9.64 -15.39 11.58
C ILE A 84 -9.26 -14.04 12.22
N ALA A 85 -9.64 -13.84 13.50
CA ALA A 85 -9.34 -12.63 14.25
C ALA A 85 -8.92 -12.96 15.69
N GLY A 86 -7.93 -12.23 16.20
CA GLY A 86 -7.44 -12.39 17.57
C GLY A 86 -6.02 -12.95 17.67
N HIS A 87 -5.21 -12.90 16.62
CA HIS A 87 -3.82 -13.37 16.61
C HIS A 87 -2.95 -12.79 17.73
N ARG A 88 -3.09 -11.47 18.02
CA ARG A 88 -2.39 -10.84 19.15
C ARG A 88 -2.90 -11.36 20.51
N ARG A 89 -4.20 -11.64 20.64
CA ARG A 89 -4.78 -12.20 21.88
C ARG A 89 -4.31 -13.64 22.11
N LYS A 90 -4.23 -14.45 21.04
CA LYS A 90 -3.63 -15.77 21.11
C LYS A 90 -2.17 -15.67 21.60
N ARG A 91 -1.35 -14.81 20.98
CA ARG A 91 0.05 -14.62 21.37
C ARG A 91 0.19 -14.13 22.82
N ALA A 92 -0.65 -13.18 23.24
CA ALA A 92 -0.68 -12.70 24.63
C ALA A 92 -1.08 -13.80 25.62
N SER A 93 -2.03 -14.67 25.24
CA SER A 93 -2.42 -15.84 26.06
C SER A 93 -1.28 -16.83 26.22
N GLU A 94 -0.51 -17.10 25.15
CA GLU A 94 0.70 -17.94 25.21
C GLU A 94 1.74 -17.33 26.17
N LEU A 95 2.01 -16.02 26.06
CA LEU A 95 2.94 -15.31 26.94
C LEU A 95 2.46 -15.21 28.38
N ALA A 96 1.15 -15.18 28.60
CA ALA A 96 0.54 -15.19 29.91
C ALA A 96 0.57 -16.58 30.58
N GLY A 97 0.88 -17.66 29.82
CA GLY A 97 0.90 -19.04 30.31
C GLY A 97 -0.47 -19.71 30.31
N ASN A 98 -1.47 -19.18 29.60
CA ASN A 98 -2.77 -19.80 29.45
C ASN A 98 -2.68 -21.00 28.49
N THR A 99 -3.55 -21.97 28.68
CA THR A 99 -3.68 -23.15 27.80
C THR A 99 -4.84 -23.03 26.82
N THR A 100 -5.83 -22.19 27.14
CA THR A 100 -7.03 -21.96 26.34
C THR A 100 -7.24 -20.49 26.07
N MET A 101 -8.16 -20.20 25.17
CA MET A 101 -8.61 -18.84 24.85
C MET A 101 -10.08 -18.90 24.41
N PRO A 102 -10.92 -17.93 24.86
CA PRO A 102 -12.31 -17.84 24.42
C PRO A 102 -12.39 -17.42 22.96
N VAL A 103 -13.25 -18.08 22.19
CA VAL A 103 -13.47 -17.82 20.77
C VAL A 103 -14.94 -17.94 20.37
N PHE A 104 -15.33 -17.23 19.33
CA PHE A 104 -16.55 -17.47 18.57
C PHE A 104 -16.24 -18.39 17.38
N ILE A 105 -17.01 -19.45 17.22
CA ILE A 105 -16.89 -20.34 16.07
C ILE A 105 -17.84 -19.87 14.98
N ARG A 106 -17.30 -19.55 13.80
CA ARG A 106 -18.07 -19.09 12.63
C ARG A 106 -17.84 -20.03 11.45
N ASN A 107 -18.92 -20.51 10.85
CA ASN A 107 -18.84 -21.21 9.58
C ASN A 107 -18.81 -20.18 8.45
N CYS A 108 -17.70 -20.11 7.73
CA CYS A 108 -17.53 -19.21 6.60
C CYS A 108 -16.62 -19.85 5.55
N THR A 109 -16.81 -19.42 4.31
CA THR A 109 -15.96 -19.80 3.17
C THR A 109 -14.57 -19.18 3.29
N ASP A 110 -13.64 -19.60 2.44
CA ASP A 110 -12.28 -19.04 2.40
C ASP A 110 -12.31 -17.54 2.08
N ASP A 111 -13.14 -17.14 1.11
CA ASP A 111 -13.25 -15.74 0.69
C ASP A 111 -13.86 -14.87 1.79
N GLU A 112 -14.92 -15.34 2.46
CA GLU A 112 -15.52 -14.64 3.60
C GLU A 112 -14.52 -14.50 4.75
N ALA A 113 -13.78 -15.55 5.05
CA ALA A 113 -12.75 -15.52 6.10
C ALA A 113 -11.64 -14.50 5.80
N VAL A 114 -11.21 -14.38 4.53
CA VAL A 114 -10.27 -13.36 4.09
C VAL A 114 -10.84 -11.95 4.30
N VAL A 115 -12.09 -11.69 3.89
CA VAL A 115 -12.73 -10.39 4.05
C VAL A 115 -12.82 -10.03 5.53
N PHE A 116 -13.29 -10.93 6.40
CA PHE A 116 -13.37 -10.71 7.85
C PHE A 116 -12.00 -10.45 8.48
N MET A 117 -10.99 -11.24 8.11
CA MET A 117 -9.63 -11.08 8.62
C MET A 117 -9.07 -9.71 8.24
N VAL A 118 -9.23 -9.27 6.99
CA VAL A 118 -8.73 -7.99 6.53
C VAL A 118 -9.45 -6.85 7.23
N ASP A 119 -10.78 -6.84 7.23
CA ASP A 119 -11.57 -5.74 7.79
C ASP A 119 -11.36 -5.58 9.31
N SER A 120 -11.24 -6.69 10.06
CA SER A 120 -10.94 -6.64 11.49
C SER A 120 -9.56 -6.04 11.82
N ASN A 121 -8.61 -6.11 10.90
CA ASN A 121 -7.26 -5.58 11.11
C ASN A 121 -7.08 -4.15 10.59
N PHE A 122 -7.90 -3.68 9.63
CA PHE A 122 -7.79 -2.31 9.13
C PHE A 122 -8.18 -1.23 10.15
N GLN A 123 -8.76 -1.60 11.27
CA GLN A 123 -9.02 -0.68 12.39
C GLN A 123 -7.78 -0.37 13.23
N ARG A 124 -6.62 -1.00 12.92
CA ARG A 124 -5.36 -0.72 13.62
C ARG A 124 -4.79 0.63 13.18
N GLU A 125 -4.26 1.40 14.14
CA GLU A 125 -3.67 2.72 13.89
C GLU A 125 -2.41 2.68 13.02
N ASN A 126 -1.60 1.62 13.14
CA ASN A 126 -0.30 1.51 12.47
C ASN A 126 -0.24 0.21 11.66
N ILE A 127 -0.64 0.28 10.38
CA ILE A 127 -0.49 -0.81 9.42
C ILE A 127 0.65 -0.45 8.47
N LEU A 128 1.63 -1.35 8.34
CA LEU A 128 2.73 -1.14 7.41
C LEU A 128 2.23 -1.13 5.95
N PRO A 129 2.85 -0.34 5.06
CA PRO A 129 2.52 -0.35 3.63
C PRO A 129 2.54 -1.74 3.00
N SER A 130 3.49 -2.60 3.39
CA SER A 130 3.58 -3.99 2.92
C SER A 130 2.40 -4.85 3.39
N GLU A 131 1.97 -4.69 4.64
CA GLU A 131 0.81 -5.38 5.21
C GLU A 131 -0.47 -4.94 4.50
N LYS A 132 -0.65 -3.63 4.32
CA LYS A 132 -1.79 -3.04 3.61
C LYS A 132 -1.85 -3.52 2.15
N ALA A 133 -0.70 -3.60 1.49
CA ALA A 133 -0.59 -4.10 0.12
C ALA A 133 -1.06 -5.55 -0.02
N ARG A 134 -0.57 -6.44 0.85
CA ARG A 134 -0.97 -7.85 0.86
C ARG A 134 -2.44 -8.02 1.25
N ALA A 135 -2.91 -7.30 2.26
CA ALA A 135 -4.29 -7.35 2.71
C ALA A 135 -5.28 -6.91 1.62
N TYR A 136 -4.98 -5.80 0.91
CA TYR A 136 -5.80 -5.37 -0.22
C TYR A 136 -5.78 -6.36 -1.38
N ALA A 137 -4.62 -6.95 -1.70
CA ALA A 137 -4.53 -7.95 -2.75
C ALA A 137 -5.40 -9.18 -2.40
N MET A 138 -5.33 -9.68 -1.16
CA MET A 138 -6.12 -10.81 -0.70
C MET A 138 -7.63 -10.50 -0.73
N LYS A 139 -8.05 -9.34 -0.18
CA LYS A 139 -9.47 -8.94 -0.16
C LYS A 139 -10.02 -8.73 -1.58
N TYR A 140 -9.21 -8.13 -2.46
CA TYR A 140 -9.58 -7.91 -3.86
C TYR A 140 -9.87 -9.24 -4.59
N GLU A 141 -8.98 -10.23 -4.45
CA GLU A 141 -9.19 -11.55 -5.07
C GLU A 141 -10.40 -12.28 -4.46
N ALA A 142 -10.57 -12.23 -3.13
CA ALA A 142 -11.72 -12.84 -2.47
C ALA A 142 -13.05 -12.25 -2.97
N LEU A 143 -13.17 -10.93 -3.06
CA LEU A 143 -14.38 -10.28 -3.59
C LEU A 143 -14.62 -10.57 -5.07
N LYS A 144 -13.55 -10.73 -5.85
CA LYS A 144 -13.63 -11.08 -7.27
C LYS A 144 -14.20 -12.48 -7.48
N HIS A 145 -13.88 -13.46 -6.63
CA HIS A 145 -14.43 -14.81 -6.69
C HIS A 145 -15.93 -14.85 -6.37
N GLN A 146 -16.45 -13.94 -5.55
CA GLN A 146 -17.85 -13.89 -5.14
C GLN A 146 -18.83 -13.38 -6.20
N GLY A 147 -18.43 -13.25 -7.45
CA GLY A 147 -19.34 -12.86 -8.55
C GLY A 147 -19.18 -11.42 -8.99
N ALA A 148 -17.99 -11.01 -9.16
CA ALA A 148 -17.52 -9.67 -9.30
C ALA A 148 -18.11 -8.86 -10.44
N LYS A 149 -18.54 -7.72 -10.06
CA LYS A 149 -18.63 -6.44 -10.74
C LYS A 149 -17.31 -6.13 -11.50
N LYS A 150 -17.36 -5.11 -12.34
CA LYS A 150 -16.18 -4.62 -13.06
C LYS A 150 -15.01 -4.36 -12.09
N GLU A 151 -13.80 -4.59 -12.53
CA GLU A 151 -12.56 -4.45 -11.75
C GLU A 151 -12.45 -3.15 -10.93
N LYS A 152 -12.95 -2.04 -11.49
CA LYS A 152 -13.00 -0.74 -10.82
C LYS A 152 -13.95 -0.71 -9.62
N ASP A 153 -15.09 -1.41 -9.74
CA ASP A 153 -16.09 -1.46 -8.69
C ASP A 153 -15.59 -2.30 -7.52
N THR A 154 -14.86 -3.39 -7.79
CA THR A 154 -14.24 -4.23 -6.76
C THR A 154 -13.18 -3.45 -5.97
N ALA A 155 -12.33 -2.68 -6.64
CA ALA A 155 -11.32 -1.86 -5.96
C ALA A 155 -11.96 -0.76 -5.09
N GLN A 156 -13.10 -0.22 -5.49
CA GLN A 156 -13.86 0.73 -4.69
C GLN A 156 -14.44 0.05 -3.44
N GLU A 157 -15.06 -1.12 -3.59
CA GLU A 157 -15.60 -1.92 -2.50
C GLU A 157 -14.52 -2.31 -1.47
N VAL A 158 -13.33 -2.72 -1.96
CA VAL A 158 -12.17 -2.99 -1.09
C VAL A 158 -11.81 -1.77 -0.25
N GLY A 159 -11.87 -0.56 -0.83
CA GLY A 159 -11.49 0.68 -0.14
C GLY A 159 -12.54 1.24 0.81
N GLU A 160 -13.79 0.80 0.73
CA GLU A 160 -14.90 1.33 1.55
C GLU A 160 -14.65 1.16 3.05
N SER A 161 -14.07 0.03 3.48
CA SER A 161 -13.78 -0.23 4.90
C SER A 161 -12.65 0.63 5.48
N THR A 162 -11.83 1.25 4.64
CA THR A 162 -10.66 2.06 5.04
C THR A 162 -10.79 3.52 4.65
N GLY A 163 -11.79 3.89 3.85
CA GLY A 163 -11.92 5.22 3.26
C GLY A 163 -10.93 5.52 2.13
N ASP A 164 -10.21 4.51 1.63
CA ASP A 164 -9.28 4.67 0.52
C ASP A 164 -9.99 4.69 -0.84
N SER A 165 -9.50 5.53 -1.75
CA SER A 165 -10.01 5.56 -3.12
C SER A 165 -9.62 4.28 -3.88
N ALA A 166 -10.43 3.87 -4.87
CA ALA A 166 -10.11 2.75 -5.77
C ALA A 166 -8.70 2.85 -6.37
N ARG A 167 -8.25 4.06 -6.70
CA ARG A 167 -6.89 4.32 -7.20
C ARG A 167 -5.82 4.01 -6.16
N THR A 168 -6.07 4.36 -4.90
CA THR A 168 -5.16 4.08 -3.77
C THR A 168 -5.08 2.57 -3.54
N VAL A 169 -6.23 1.89 -3.53
CA VAL A 169 -6.31 0.42 -3.41
C VAL A 169 -5.50 -0.26 -4.51
N GLN A 170 -5.69 0.13 -5.78
CA GLN A 170 -4.93 -0.43 -6.89
C GLN A 170 -3.42 -0.22 -6.78
N ARG A 171 -2.97 0.94 -6.26
CA ARG A 171 -1.55 1.19 -5.97
C ARG A 171 -0.99 0.22 -4.93
N TYR A 172 -1.73 -0.01 -3.84
CA TYR A 172 -1.32 -0.97 -2.82
C TYR A 172 -1.31 -2.40 -3.35
N ILE A 173 -2.33 -2.81 -4.13
CA ILE A 173 -2.35 -4.12 -4.79
C ILE A 173 -1.11 -4.29 -5.67
N ARG A 174 -0.76 -3.27 -6.45
CA ARG A 174 0.47 -3.28 -7.25
C ARG A 174 1.73 -3.37 -6.39
N LEU A 175 1.73 -2.71 -5.24
CA LEU A 175 2.87 -2.74 -4.31
C LEU A 175 3.18 -4.16 -3.82
N ALA A 176 2.17 -5.03 -3.69
CA ALA A 176 2.35 -6.44 -3.32
C ALA A 176 3.20 -7.25 -4.33
N CYS A 177 3.42 -6.72 -5.55
CA CYS A 177 4.30 -7.33 -6.54
C CYS A 177 5.79 -6.96 -6.36
N LEU A 178 6.13 -6.14 -5.37
CA LEU A 178 7.53 -5.85 -5.05
C LEU A 178 8.20 -7.03 -4.35
N THR A 179 9.51 -7.14 -4.55
CA THR A 179 10.36 -8.03 -3.76
C THR A 179 10.37 -7.60 -2.29
N GLU A 180 10.58 -8.55 -1.38
CA GLU A 180 10.62 -8.28 0.07
C GLU A 180 11.63 -7.18 0.45
N LYS A 181 12.78 -7.11 -0.24
CA LYS A 181 13.80 -6.08 -0.01
C LYS A 181 13.26 -4.67 -0.32
N LEU A 182 12.59 -4.50 -1.46
CA LEU A 182 12.03 -3.21 -1.84
C LEU A 182 10.81 -2.84 -0.98
N LEU A 183 9.96 -3.82 -0.62
CA LEU A 183 8.86 -3.61 0.33
C LEU A 183 9.37 -3.13 1.69
N ALA A 184 10.46 -3.70 2.20
CA ALA A 184 11.06 -3.26 3.46
C ALA A 184 11.52 -1.79 3.39
N TYR A 185 12.01 -1.31 2.26
CA TYR A 185 12.35 0.10 2.08
C TYR A 185 11.10 1.01 2.02
N VAL A 186 9.99 0.49 1.50
CA VAL A 186 8.70 1.23 1.54
C VAL A 186 8.18 1.30 2.98
N ASP A 187 8.24 0.21 3.74
CA ASP A 187 7.84 0.17 5.16
C ASP A 187 8.67 1.14 6.02
N GLN A 188 9.95 1.32 5.68
CA GLN A 188 10.84 2.28 6.32
C GLN A 188 10.63 3.73 5.87
N GLY A 189 9.72 3.98 4.93
CA GLY A 189 9.49 5.31 4.33
C GLY A 189 10.62 5.80 3.41
N LYS A 190 11.64 4.97 3.12
CA LYS A 190 12.77 5.31 2.24
C LYS A 190 12.38 5.34 0.77
N ILE A 191 11.43 4.50 0.37
CA ILE A 191 10.80 4.51 -0.95
C ILE A 191 9.35 4.93 -0.76
N LEU A 192 8.94 6.01 -1.41
CA LEU A 192 7.56 6.48 -1.35
C LEU A 192 6.62 5.54 -2.12
N LEU A 193 5.36 5.45 -1.69
CA LEU A 193 4.32 4.60 -2.27
C LEU A 193 4.23 4.73 -3.81
N VAL A 194 4.30 5.96 -4.32
CA VAL A 194 4.23 6.22 -5.78
C VAL A 194 5.45 5.66 -6.51
N ALA A 195 6.64 5.74 -5.92
CA ALA A 195 7.85 5.16 -6.48
C ALA A 195 7.78 3.62 -6.44
N GLY A 196 7.37 3.05 -5.32
CA GLY A 196 7.14 1.60 -5.16
C GLY A 196 6.13 1.05 -6.18
N GLU A 197 5.01 1.75 -6.40
CA GLU A 197 4.05 1.40 -7.45
C GLU A 197 4.72 1.31 -8.83
N LYS A 198 5.58 2.26 -9.19
CA LYS A 198 6.28 2.24 -10.50
C LYS A 198 7.30 1.11 -10.58
N LEU A 199 8.04 0.85 -9.51
CA LEU A 199 9.00 -0.25 -9.44
C LEU A 199 8.32 -1.62 -9.52
N SER A 200 7.07 -1.75 -9.04
CA SER A 200 6.32 -3.01 -9.10
C SER A 200 6.00 -3.49 -10.52
N TYR A 201 6.21 -2.66 -11.53
CA TYR A 201 6.09 -3.06 -12.93
C TYR A 201 7.36 -3.72 -13.49
N LEU A 202 8.49 -3.61 -12.78
CA LEU A 202 9.73 -4.28 -13.12
C LEU A 202 9.63 -5.79 -12.84
N THR A 203 10.40 -6.59 -13.57
CA THR A 203 10.55 -8.02 -13.26
C THR A 203 11.27 -8.21 -11.93
N GLN A 204 11.23 -9.40 -11.34
CA GLN A 204 11.92 -9.69 -10.09
C GLN A 204 13.43 -9.49 -10.19
N GLU A 205 14.02 -9.83 -11.35
CA GLU A 205 15.43 -9.62 -11.65
C GLU A 205 15.76 -8.12 -11.70
N GLU A 206 14.98 -7.33 -12.45
CA GLU A 206 15.15 -5.87 -12.55
C GLU A 206 14.96 -5.17 -11.21
N GLN A 207 14.02 -5.64 -10.38
CA GLN A 207 13.85 -5.18 -9.00
C GLN A 207 15.09 -5.53 -8.14
N GLY A 208 15.73 -6.68 -8.41
CA GLY A 208 16.99 -7.09 -7.81
C GLY A 208 18.09 -6.06 -8.09
N TRP A 209 18.26 -5.64 -9.36
CA TRP A 209 19.25 -4.60 -9.71
C TRP A 209 19.04 -3.28 -8.95
N VAL A 210 17.78 -2.88 -8.76
CA VAL A 210 17.46 -1.68 -7.96
C VAL A 210 17.86 -1.89 -6.49
N ALA A 211 17.51 -3.03 -5.91
CA ALA A 211 17.80 -3.34 -4.52
C ALA A 211 19.31 -3.45 -4.24
N GLU A 212 20.06 -4.01 -5.17
CA GLU A 212 21.53 -4.14 -5.12
C GLU A 212 22.19 -2.76 -5.25
N ALA A 213 21.77 -1.95 -6.22
CA ALA A 213 22.31 -0.60 -6.38
C ALA A 213 22.11 0.26 -5.12
N VAL A 214 20.94 0.14 -4.47
CA VAL A 214 20.67 0.83 -3.19
C VAL A 214 21.56 0.27 -2.07
N ALA A 215 21.74 -1.04 -1.99
CA ALA A 215 22.61 -1.68 -1.01
C ALA A 215 24.09 -1.26 -1.18
N ASP A 216 24.52 -1.05 -2.42
CA ASP A 216 25.87 -0.57 -2.78
C ASP A 216 26.06 0.94 -2.54
N GLY A 217 25.08 1.62 -1.95
CA GLY A 217 25.18 3.03 -1.54
C GLY A 217 24.55 4.03 -2.52
N SER A 218 23.85 3.58 -3.54
CA SER A 218 23.03 4.47 -4.37
C SER A 218 21.87 5.08 -3.58
N ALA A 219 21.39 6.24 -4.03
CA ALA A 219 20.21 6.87 -3.43
C ALA A 219 18.94 6.03 -3.67
N PHE A 220 17.99 6.12 -2.76
CA PHE A 220 16.68 5.50 -2.94
C PHE A 220 15.94 6.11 -4.13
N PRO A 221 15.27 5.30 -4.97
CA PRO A 221 14.61 5.78 -6.18
C PRO A 221 13.48 6.75 -5.87
N THR A 222 13.51 7.90 -6.53
CA THR A 222 12.40 8.86 -6.54
C THR A 222 11.29 8.37 -7.48
N ALA A 223 10.08 8.97 -7.38
CA ALA A 223 8.96 8.64 -8.27
C ALA A 223 9.29 8.89 -9.76
N VAL A 224 10.14 9.90 -10.05
CA VAL A 224 10.58 10.22 -11.42
C VAL A 224 11.54 9.15 -11.94
N GLN A 225 12.54 8.77 -11.14
CA GLN A 225 13.50 7.71 -11.49
C GLN A 225 12.81 6.36 -11.68
N ALA A 226 11.88 6.01 -10.78
CA ALA A 226 11.09 4.78 -10.90
C ALA A 226 10.22 4.78 -12.17
N ALA A 227 9.61 5.92 -12.54
CA ALA A 227 8.88 6.06 -13.79
C ALA A 227 9.78 5.92 -15.02
N GLN A 228 11.00 6.48 -14.97
CA GLN A 228 12.00 6.33 -16.03
C GLN A 228 12.40 4.86 -16.22
N MET A 229 12.68 4.14 -15.13
CA MET A 229 12.99 2.70 -15.18
C MET A 229 11.82 1.90 -15.79
N LYS A 230 10.58 2.18 -15.38
CA LYS A 230 9.38 1.55 -15.95
C LYS A 230 9.27 1.78 -17.45
N ASN A 231 9.53 3.00 -17.94
CA ASN A 231 9.48 3.30 -19.38
C ASN A 231 10.56 2.54 -20.13
N LEU A 232 11.82 2.55 -19.66
CA LEU A 232 12.91 1.79 -20.27
C LEU A 232 12.63 0.28 -20.27
N LYS A 233 11.98 -0.25 -19.25
CA LYS A 233 11.53 -1.65 -19.22
C LYS A 233 10.49 -1.92 -20.29
N ASN A 234 9.50 -1.03 -20.46
CA ASN A 234 8.47 -1.19 -21.50
C ASN A 234 9.09 -1.14 -22.92
N ASP A 235 10.14 -0.34 -23.11
CA ASP A 235 10.90 -0.24 -24.37
C ASP A 235 11.90 -1.40 -24.55
N GLY A 236 11.99 -2.34 -23.59
CA GLY A 236 12.92 -3.47 -23.62
C GLY A 236 14.39 -3.07 -23.52
N THR A 237 14.68 -1.85 -23.05
CA THR A 237 16.04 -1.29 -23.04
C THR A 237 16.61 -1.08 -21.63
N LEU A 238 15.90 -1.52 -20.58
CA LEU A 238 16.40 -1.44 -19.22
C LEU A 238 17.52 -2.45 -19.01
N THR A 239 18.61 -2.01 -18.39
CA THR A 239 19.76 -2.84 -18.02
C THR A 239 20.21 -2.44 -16.62
N GLU A 240 20.92 -3.33 -15.92
CA GLU A 240 21.50 -3.03 -14.60
C GLU A 240 22.34 -1.75 -14.60
N LYS A 241 23.18 -1.57 -15.64
CA LYS A 241 23.99 -0.37 -15.83
C LYS A 241 23.13 0.90 -15.86
N LYS A 242 22.02 0.89 -16.61
CA LYS A 242 21.09 2.03 -16.68
C LYS A 242 20.40 2.29 -15.34
N VAL A 243 20.03 1.23 -14.60
CA VAL A 243 19.49 1.39 -13.24
C VAL A 243 20.47 2.14 -12.34
N ARG A 244 21.74 1.71 -12.32
CA ARG A 244 22.81 2.37 -11.56
C ARG A 244 23.05 3.81 -12.01
N GLU A 245 23.02 4.10 -13.32
CA GLU A 245 23.14 5.45 -13.86
C GLU A 245 21.99 6.37 -13.46
N ILE A 246 20.76 5.86 -13.49
CA ILE A 246 19.57 6.59 -13.06
C ILE A 246 19.62 6.91 -11.56
N LEU A 247 20.00 5.94 -10.72
CA LEU A 247 20.09 6.11 -9.27
C LEU A 247 21.26 7.00 -8.86
N ALA A 248 22.41 6.89 -9.54
CA ALA A 248 23.56 7.76 -9.31
C ALA A 248 23.24 9.24 -9.59
N GLY A 249 22.07 9.49 -10.21
CA GLY A 249 21.62 10.85 -10.45
C GLY A 249 22.67 11.64 -11.23
N LYS A 250 23.02 11.19 -12.46
CA LYS A 250 23.56 12.15 -13.40
C LYS A 250 22.51 13.24 -13.49
N LYS A 251 22.73 14.31 -12.75
CA LYS A 251 22.08 15.58 -12.98
C LYS A 251 22.37 15.94 -14.43
N HIS A 252 21.54 15.51 -15.36
CA HIS A 252 21.28 16.37 -16.48
C HIS A 252 20.67 17.59 -15.81
N SER A 253 21.52 18.51 -15.39
CA SER A 253 21.10 19.87 -15.15
C SER A 253 20.55 20.32 -16.50
N ARG A 254 19.26 20.14 -16.72
CA ARG A 254 18.56 20.97 -17.67
C ARG A 254 18.80 22.35 -17.09
N LEU A 255 19.78 23.05 -17.65
CA LEU A 255 19.92 24.48 -17.46
C LEU A 255 18.58 25.08 -17.89
N SER A 256 17.70 25.27 -16.94
CA SER A 256 16.46 26.00 -17.13
C SER A 256 16.80 27.46 -16.91
N LEU A 257 17.00 28.19 -17.98
CA LEU A 257 17.14 29.62 -17.95
C LEU A 257 15.74 30.24 -18.02
N THR A 258 15.22 30.67 -16.89
CA THR A 258 13.98 31.45 -16.86
C THR A 258 14.35 32.93 -16.98
N LEU A 259 14.06 33.50 -18.11
CA LEU A 259 14.25 34.94 -18.32
C LEU A 259 12.99 35.68 -17.82
N PRO A 260 13.10 36.57 -16.81
CA PRO A 260 11.94 37.30 -16.31
C PRO A 260 11.35 38.20 -17.43
N GLU A 261 10.05 38.11 -17.66
CA GLU A 261 9.33 38.83 -18.70
C GLU A 261 9.64 40.34 -18.67
N ARG A 262 9.72 40.96 -17.48
CA ARG A 262 10.09 42.36 -17.30
C ARG A 262 11.44 42.74 -17.88
N ARG A 263 12.44 41.82 -17.87
CA ARG A 263 13.78 42.10 -18.42
C ARG A 263 13.86 41.88 -19.93
N ILE A 264 12.98 41.07 -20.48
CA ILE A 264 12.99 40.77 -21.91
C ILE A 264 12.14 41.77 -22.68
N ARG A 265 11.04 42.22 -22.08
CA ARG A 265 10.08 43.12 -22.73
C ARG A 265 10.70 44.41 -23.25
N ASP A 266 11.70 44.92 -22.57
CA ASP A 266 12.43 46.16 -22.97
C ASP A 266 13.22 46.02 -24.29
N TYR A 267 13.45 44.80 -24.75
CA TYR A 267 14.18 44.49 -25.99
C TYR A 267 13.27 44.13 -27.17
N PHE A 268 11.95 44.08 -26.96
CA PHE A 268 10.99 43.75 -28.01
C PHE A 268 9.95 44.85 -28.20
N PRO A 269 9.49 45.09 -29.47
CA PRO A 269 8.43 46.03 -29.74
C PRO A 269 7.12 45.70 -29.01
N ASP A 270 6.32 46.72 -28.71
CA ASP A 270 5.00 46.55 -28.11
C ASP A 270 4.11 45.64 -29.01
N GLY A 271 3.48 44.65 -28.39
CA GLY A 271 2.58 43.73 -29.08
C GLY A 271 3.18 42.36 -29.49
N TYR A 272 4.48 42.15 -29.26
CA TYR A 272 5.05 40.81 -29.48
C TYR A 272 4.47 39.78 -28.53
N THR A 273 4.06 38.63 -29.09
CA THR A 273 3.61 37.49 -28.27
C THR A 273 4.83 36.73 -27.69
N LYS A 274 4.59 35.93 -26.68
CA LYS A 274 5.64 35.09 -26.05
C LYS A 274 6.33 34.18 -27.07
N GLU A 275 5.56 33.60 -27.99
CA GLU A 275 6.05 32.71 -29.03
C GLU A 275 6.96 33.45 -30.00
N GLN A 276 6.59 34.67 -30.39
CA GLN A 276 7.40 35.50 -31.26
C GLN A 276 8.72 35.92 -30.60
N MET A 277 8.69 36.23 -29.31
CA MET A 277 9.91 36.55 -28.52
C MET A 277 10.84 35.34 -28.45
N GLU A 278 10.31 34.15 -28.20
CA GLU A 278 11.07 32.91 -28.16
C GLU A 278 11.73 32.58 -29.50
N GLU A 279 11.01 32.77 -30.61
CA GLU A 279 11.53 32.55 -31.96
C GLU A 279 12.73 33.47 -32.30
N VAL A 280 12.63 34.75 -31.95
CA VAL A 280 13.73 35.72 -32.12
C VAL A 280 14.94 35.32 -31.26
N ILE A 281 14.73 34.96 -30.01
CA ILE A 281 15.80 34.50 -29.11
C ILE A 281 16.50 33.26 -29.68
N TYR A 282 15.74 32.24 -30.13
CA TYR A 282 16.33 31.05 -30.74
C TYR A 282 17.10 31.36 -32.02
N SER A 283 16.60 32.28 -32.86
CA SER A 283 17.29 32.74 -34.06
C SER A 283 18.65 33.38 -33.74
N LEU A 284 18.65 34.30 -32.76
CA LEU A 284 19.88 34.95 -32.30
C LEU A 284 20.90 33.98 -31.71
N LEU A 285 20.43 33.05 -30.86
CA LEU A 285 21.30 32.01 -30.29
C LEU A 285 21.86 31.08 -31.36
N THR A 286 21.11 30.80 -32.42
CA THR A 286 21.56 29.96 -33.52
C THR A 286 22.64 30.68 -34.31
N LYS A 287 22.46 31.94 -34.65
CA LYS A 287 23.46 32.78 -35.31
C LYS A 287 24.73 32.89 -34.47
N TRP A 288 24.61 33.13 -33.18
CA TRP A 288 25.74 33.21 -32.25
C TRP A 288 26.51 31.88 -32.17
N LYS A 289 25.82 30.76 -32.13
CA LYS A 289 26.44 29.44 -32.15
C LYS A 289 27.21 29.14 -33.43
N ASN A 290 26.69 29.60 -34.57
CA ASN A 290 27.33 29.40 -35.88
C ASN A 290 28.47 30.35 -36.17
N GLY A 291 28.76 31.30 -35.25
CA GLY A 291 29.87 32.22 -35.42
C GLY A 291 29.58 33.39 -36.38
N GLU A 292 28.33 33.57 -36.80
CA GLU A 292 27.91 34.72 -37.60
C GLU A 292 27.92 35.98 -36.70
N LYS A 293 29.00 36.75 -36.74
CA LYS A 293 29.03 38.08 -36.13
C LYS A 293 28.26 39.02 -37.06
N GLU A 294 27.18 39.62 -36.59
CA GLU A 294 26.65 40.82 -37.24
C GLU A 294 27.72 41.92 -37.10
N GLU A 295 28.27 42.33 -38.23
CA GLU A 295 28.98 43.61 -38.30
C GLU A 295 27.97 44.72 -38.02
N ALA A 296 28.22 45.52 -36.96
CA ALA A 296 27.41 46.61 -36.51
C ALA A 296 27.51 47.81 -37.45
#